data_7cba05e39df79fd0a129d706f4caebeb
#
_entry.id   7cba05e39df79fd0a129d706f4caebeb
#
_cell.length_a   1.000
_cell.length_b   1.000
_cell.length_c   1.000
_cell.angle_alpha   90.00
_cell.angle_beta   90.00
_cell.angle_gamma   90.00
#
_symmetry.space_group_name_H-M   'P 1'
#
loop_
_entity.id
_entity.type
_entity.pdbx_description
1 polymer ?
#
loop_
_entity_poly.entity_id
_entity_poly.type
_entity_poly.pdbx_seq_one_letter_code
_entity_poly.pdbx_strand_id
1 'polypeptide(L)'
;MYPCERVDLDFISDAPFRFVSTVDLAITPEQLFEVLSDAGSWPQWAGVITKVTWTSPAPYDVGTTRTVHMRGGIVGDEEFLAWEPHSHMAFRFNEASTKSIAAFAEDYWIVPTEQGCHLTWVMAMQPNGAAARLGMRAGRPVMAWLFQRFLHNLRRYTDQHYR
;
A
#
# COMPACT_ATOMS: atom_id res chain seq x y z
N MET A 1 19.26 0.51 -6.84
CA MET A 1 17.84 0.90 -7.04
C MET A 1 17.68 1.39 -8.46
N TYR A 2 16.48 1.27 -9.03
CA TYR A 2 16.13 1.74 -10.38
C TYR A 2 15.01 2.76 -10.23
N PRO A 3 15.13 3.95 -10.87
CA PRO A 3 14.11 4.97 -10.78
C PRO A 3 12.78 4.49 -11.36
N CYS A 4 11.70 4.79 -10.66
CA CYS A 4 10.34 4.65 -11.16
C CYS A 4 9.85 5.99 -11.74
N GLU A 5 8.85 5.94 -12.61
CA GLU A 5 8.15 7.14 -13.06
C GLU A 5 7.48 7.81 -11.87
N ARG A 6 7.70 9.12 -11.71
CA ARG A 6 7.08 9.91 -10.64
C ARG A 6 5.64 10.24 -11.02
N VAL A 7 4.75 9.36 -10.64
CA VAL A 7 3.31 9.50 -10.87
C VAL A 7 2.66 10.29 -9.74
N ASP A 8 1.47 10.82 -10.01
CA ASP A 8 0.59 11.52 -9.06
C ASP A 8 -0.67 10.68 -8.75
N LEU A 9 -1.65 11.29 -8.08
CA LEU A 9 -2.90 10.64 -7.71
C LEU A 9 -3.75 10.22 -8.92
N ASP A 10 -3.66 10.92 -10.06
CA ASP A 10 -4.42 10.58 -11.26
C ASP A 10 -3.99 9.23 -11.83
N PHE A 11 -2.70 8.87 -11.70
CA PHE A 11 -2.20 7.55 -12.09
C PHE A 11 -2.94 6.40 -11.40
N ILE A 12 -3.38 6.57 -10.16
CA ILE A 12 -4.09 5.52 -9.40
C ILE A 12 -5.40 5.12 -10.09
N SER A 13 -6.05 6.08 -10.77
CA SER A 13 -7.26 5.84 -11.57
C SER A 13 -6.94 5.28 -12.95
N ASP A 14 -5.85 5.70 -13.58
CA ASP A 14 -5.54 5.48 -14.99
C ASP A 14 -4.54 4.34 -15.24
N ALA A 15 -3.98 3.74 -14.18
CA ALA A 15 -2.97 2.71 -14.27
C ALA A 15 -3.42 1.49 -15.12
N PRO A 16 -2.52 0.93 -15.95
CA PRO A 16 -2.85 -0.24 -16.78
C PRO A 16 -3.19 -1.49 -15.96
N PHE A 17 -2.69 -1.57 -14.73
CA PHE A 17 -3.05 -2.60 -13.75
C PHE A 17 -3.50 -1.93 -12.46
N ARG A 18 -4.74 -2.17 -12.10
CA ARG A 18 -5.37 -1.64 -10.91
C ARG A 18 -6.08 -2.76 -10.16
N PHE A 19 -5.84 -2.85 -8.86
CA PHE A 19 -6.46 -3.80 -7.95
C PHE A 19 -7.15 -3.02 -6.83
N VAL A 20 -8.41 -3.31 -6.60
CA VAL A 20 -9.19 -2.70 -5.52
C VAL A 20 -9.58 -3.80 -4.55
N SER A 21 -9.27 -3.59 -3.27
CA SER A 21 -9.63 -4.49 -2.18
C SER A 21 -10.28 -3.68 -1.06
N THR A 22 -11.26 -4.25 -0.39
CA THR A 22 -11.98 -3.57 0.69
C THR A 22 -12.13 -4.46 1.92
N VAL A 23 -12.26 -3.83 3.09
CA VAL A 23 -12.54 -4.53 4.34
C VAL A 23 -13.26 -3.62 5.33
N ASP A 24 -14.22 -4.18 6.08
CA ASP A 24 -14.82 -3.55 7.24
C ASP A 24 -14.06 -3.96 8.49
N LEU A 25 -13.71 -2.98 9.33
CA LEU A 25 -12.93 -3.14 10.55
C LEU A 25 -13.72 -2.61 11.75
N ALA A 26 -13.64 -3.33 12.87
CA ALA A 26 -14.30 -2.94 14.13
C ALA A 26 -13.44 -2.00 15.00
N ILE A 27 -12.67 -1.13 14.35
CA ILE A 27 -11.82 -0.09 14.95
C ILE A 27 -12.18 1.27 14.35
N THR A 28 -11.84 2.35 15.05
CA THR A 28 -12.11 3.69 14.54
C THR A 28 -11.16 4.08 13.40
N PRO A 29 -11.54 5.09 12.58
CA PRO A 29 -10.64 5.64 11.56
C PRO A 29 -9.29 6.09 12.13
N GLU A 30 -9.26 6.67 13.33
CA GLU A 30 -8.04 7.11 14.01
C GLU A 30 -7.13 5.93 14.31
N GLN A 31 -7.68 4.85 14.89
CA GLN A 31 -6.94 3.63 15.21
C GLN A 31 -6.39 2.96 13.95
N LEU A 32 -7.17 2.92 12.86
CA LEU A 32 -6.68 2.38 11.59
C LEU A 32 -5.56 3.24 11.02
N PHE A 33 -5.69 4.57 11.07
CA PHE A 33 -4.65 5.47 10.58
C PHE A 33 -3.34 5.33 11.37
N GLU A 34 -3.42 5.11 12.69
CA GLU A 34 -2.27 4.77 13.53
C GLU A 34 -1.59 3.47 13.06
N VAL A 35 -2.37 2.40 12.81
CA VAL A 35 -1.84 1.13 12.29
C VAL A 35 -1.13 1.32 10.96
N LEU A 36 -1.70 2.08 10.02
CA LEU A 36 -1.10 2.32 8.71
C LEU A 36 0.14 3.24 8.79
N SER A 37 0.21 4.11 9.79
CA SER A 37 1.36 5.00 10.04
C SER A 37 2.48 4.31 10.83
N ASP A 38 2.19 3.24 11.57
CA ASP A 38 3.20 2.48 12.31
C ASP A 38 4.00 1.56 11.38
N ALA A 39 5.29 1.86 11.19
CA ALA A 39 6.20 1.02 10.40
C ALA A 39 6.27 -0.43 10.91
N GLY A 40 6.12 -0.65 12.22
CA GLY A 40 6.18 -1.98 12.85
C GLY A 40 4.94 -2.84 12.61
N SER A 41 3.80 -2.26 12.27
CA SER A 41 2.55 -2.97 12.01
C SER A 41 2.57 -3.73 10.68
N TRP A 42 3.18 -3.17 9.64
CA TRP A 42 3.13 -3.68 8.26
C TRP A 42 3.55 -5.14 8.11
N PRO A 43 4.68 -5.61 8.70
CA PRO A 43 5.06 -7.03 8.62
C PRO A 43 4.08 -7.99 9.32
N GLN A 44 3.22 -7.48 10.20
CA GLN A 44 2.30 -8.30 10.98
C GLN A 44 1.07 -8.73 10.17
N TRP A 45 0.65 -7.91 9.21
CA TRP A 45 -0.54 -8.18 8.41
C TRP A 45 -0.28 -8.29 6.91
N ALA A 46 0.61 -7.47 6.34
CA ALA A 46 1.00 -7.53 4.93
C ALA A 46 2.16 -8.53 4.77
N GLY A 47 1.84 -9.82 4.69
CA GLY A 47 2.82 -10.91 4.77
C GLY A 47 3.95 -10.90 3.74
N VAL A 48 3.88 -10.06 2.70
CA VAL A 48 4.96 -9.82 1.75
C VAL A 48 6.00 -8.85 2.30
N ILE A 49 5.60 -7.94 3.19
CA ILE A 49 6.47 -6.93 3.79
C ILE A 49 7.26 -7.54 4.94
N THR A 50 8.57 -7.32 4.96
CA THR A 50 9.47 -7.80 6.02
C THR A 50 9.96 -6.67 6.92
N LYS A 51 10.03 -5.44 6.41
CA LYS A 51 10.47 -4.26 7.17
C LYS A 51 9.99 -2.98 6.48
N VAL A 52 9.56 -2.02 7.28
CA VAL A 52 9.34 -0.63 6.86
C VAL A 52 10.23 0.28 7.71
N THR A 53 10.82 1.30 7.08
CA THR A 53 11.68 2.26 7.77
C THR A 53 11.38 3.66 7.25
N TRP A 54 10.92 4.55 8.11
CA TRP A 54 10.77 5.96 7.79
C TRP A 54 12.13 6.59 7.52
N THR A 55 12.26 7.28 6.38
CA THR A 55 13.47 8.00 5.96
C THR A 55 13.34 9.51 6.14
N SER A 56 12.11 10.01 6.30
CA SER A 56 11.84 11.37 6.76
C SER A 56 11.55 11.40 8.27
N PRO A 57 11.91 12.47 8.98
CA PRO A 57 11.52 12.66 10.38
C PRO A 57 10.02 12.98 10.50
N ALA A 58 9.43 12.68 11.67
CA ALA A 58 8.10 13.16 12.02
C ALA A 58 8.12 14.70 12.27
N PRO A 59 6.99 15.41 12.11
CA PRO A 59 5.67 14.89 11.73
C PRO A 59 5.59 14.50 10.24
N TYR A 60 4.79 13.46 9.96
CA TYR A 60 4.62 12.96 8.59
C TYR A 60 3.54 13.75 7.85
N ASP A 61 3.75 13.96 6.54
CA ASP A 61 2.84 14.68 5.64
C ASP A 61 3.13 14.28 4.19
N VAL A 62 2.50 14.92 3.23
CA VAL A 62 2.83 14.82 1.79
C VAL A 62 4.32 15.10 1.58
N GLY A 63 4.96 14.27 0.76
CA GLY A 63 6.40 14.32 0.52
C GLY A 63 7.25 13.57 1.55
N THR A 64 6.66 13.06 2.63
CA THR A 64 7.35 12.14 3.56
C THR A 64 7.78 10.87 2.83
N THR A 65 8.93 10.33 3.19
CA THR A 65 9.50 9.15 2.54
C THR A 65 9.74 8.01 3.52
N ARG A 66 9.64 6.77 3.00
CA ARG A 66 10.01 5.55 3.71
C ARG A 66 10.56 4.49 2.75
N THR A 67 11.35 3.55 3.27
CA THR A 67 11.82 2.38 2.53
C THR A 67 11.07 1.14 3.01
N VAL A 68 10.57 0.35 2.06
CA VAL A 68 9.87 -0.91 2.31
C VAL A 68 10.68 -2.08 1.75
N HIS A 69 10.96 -3.05 2.61
CA HIS A 69 11.60 -4.32 2.23
C HIS A 69 10.55 -5.41 2.13
N MET A 70 10.58 -6.17 1.04
CA MET A 70 9.62 -7.23 0.75
C MET A 70 10.33 -8.59 0.59
N ARG A 71 9.57 -9.66 0.77
CA ARG A 71 10.04 -11.04 0.52
C ARG A 71 10.50 -11.18 -0.93
N GLY A 72 11.54 -11.98 -1.16
CA GLY A 72 12.17 -12.10 -2.47
C GLY A 72 13.21 -11.02 -2.78
N GLY A 73 13.57 -10.19 -1.79
CA GLY A 73 14.62 -9.18 -1.94
C GLY A 73 14.18 -7.91 -2.67
N ILE A 74 12.88 -7.71 -2.84
CA ILE A 74 12.35 -6.48 -3.43
C ILE A 74 12.39 -5.38 -2.38
N VAL A 75 12.89 -4.21 -2.78
CA VAL A 75 12.93 -2.99 -1.97
C VAL A 75 12.28 -1.87 -2.78
N GLY A 76 11.44 -1.08 -2.14
CA GLY A 76 10.82 0.13 -2.70
C GLY A 76 11.11 1.33 -1.82
N ASP A 77 11.49 2.45 -2.43
CA ASP A 77 11.54 3.75 -1.76
C ASP A 77 10.26 4.51 -2.11
N GLU A 78 9.47 4.80 -1.09
CA GLU A 78 8.14 5.40 -1.18
C GLU A 78 8.16 6.87 -0.82
N GLU A 79 7.28 7.64 -1.46
CA GLU A 79 6.98 9.04 -1.15
C GLU A 79 5.47 9.23 -1.09
N PHE A 80 4.98 9.86 -0.02
CA PHE A 80 3.55 10.08 0.18
C PHE A 80 3.02 11.21 -0.70
N LEU A 81 1.93 10.92 -1.42
CA LEU A 81 1.20 11.81 -2.31
C LEU A 81 0.00 12.46 -1.62
N ALA A 82 -0.58 11.77 -0.64
CA ALA A 82 -1.67 12.26 0.21
C ALA A 82 -1.44 11.79 1.65
N TRP A 83 -1.75 12.68 2.58
CA TRP A 83 -1.67 12.43 4.02
C TRP A 83 -2.76 13.25 4.71
N GLU A 84 -3.98 12.73 4.72
CA GLU A 84 -5.12 13.33 5.41
C GLU A 84 -5.44 12.48 6.64
N PRO A 85 -5.10 12.93 7.84
CA PRO A 85 -5.29 12.15 9.06
C PRO A 85 -6.69 11.53 9.16
N HIS A 86 -6.72 10.22 9.44
CA HIS A 86 -7.91 9.42 9.69
C HIS A 86 -8.82 9.16 8.47
N SER A 87 -8.48 9.71 7.28
CA SER A 87 -9.35 9.59 6.10
C SER A 87 -8.64 9.10 4.85
N HIS A 88 -7.41 9.55 4.58
CA HIS A 88 -6.76 9.27 3.31
C HIS A 88 -5.24 9.24 3.42
N MET A 89 -4.64 8.25 2.78
CA MET A 89 -3.18 8.12 2.65
C MET A 89 -2.88 7.49 1.30
N ALA A 90 -1.95 8.09 0.55
CA ALA A 90 -1.50 7.55 -0.73
C ALA A 90 0.01 7.74 -0.88
N PHE A 91 0.68 6.83 -1.58
CA PHE A 91 2.10 6.92 -1.86
C PHE A 91 2.45 6.28 -3.20
N ARG A 92 3.61 6.65 -3.73
CA ARG A 92 4.22 6.06 -4.94
C ARG A 92 5.60 5.51 -4.63
N PHE A 93 6.12 4.66 -5.52
CA PHE A 93 7.55 4.36 -5.55
C PHE A 93 8.32 5.47 -6.29
N ASN A 94 9.38 5.97 -5.68
CA ASN A 94 10.39 6.77 -6.35
C ASN A 94 11.44 5.89 -7.00
N GLU A 95 11.81 4.78 -6.33
CA GLU A 95 12.76 3.79 -6.80
C GLU A 95 12.35 2.38 -6.38
N ALA A 96 12.76 1.38 -7.14
CA ALA A 96 12.61 -0.03 -6.80
C ALA A 96 13.91 -0.82 -7.05
N SER A 97 14.12 -1.91 -6.32
CA SER A 97 15.29 -2.79 -6.52
C SER A 97 15.18 -3.66 -7.77
N THR A 98 14.06 -3.60 -8.49
CA THR A 98 13.82 -4.34 -9.74
C THR A 98 13.48 -3.41 -10.89
N LYS A 99 13.97 -3.75 -12.09
CA LYS A 99 13.63 -3.05 -13.35
C LYS A 99 12.23 -3.36 -13.88
N SER A 100 11.53 -4.32 -13.27
CA SER A 100 10.23 -4.79 -13.79
C SER A 100 9.07 -3.84 -13.47
N ILE A 101 9.28 -2.83 -12.63
CA ILE A 101 8.30 -1.83 -12.22
C ILE A 101 8.67 -0.50 -12.88
N ALA A 102 7.80 0.00 -13.77
CA ALA A 102 7.95 1.33 -14.35
C ALA A 102 7.32 2.40 -13.44
N ALA A 103 6.11 2.12 -12.92
CA ALA A 103 5.42 2.98 -11.95
C ALA A 103 4.61 2.12 -10.97
N PHE A 104 4.50 2.60 -9.75
CA PHE A 104 3.72 1.97 -8.69
C PHE A 104 3.18 3.03 -7.75
N ALA A 105 1.90 2.90 -7.36
CA ALA A 105 1.26 3.72 -6.35
C ALA A 105 0.21 2.92 -5.59
N GLU A 106 -0.04 3.31 -4.36
CA GLU A 106 -1.11 2.79 -3.52
C GLU A 106 -1.93 3.91 -2.91
N ASP A 107 -3.21 3.61 -2.68
CA ASP A 107 -4.20 4.55 -2.16
C ASP A 107 -5.07 3.87 -1.11
N TYR A 108 -5.24 4.50 0.04
CA TYR A 108 -5.96 4.01 1.21
C TYR A 108 -7.00 5.04 1.64
N TRP A 109 -8.28 4.74 1.40
CA TRP A 109 -9.42 5.53 1.83
C TRP A 109 -10.09 4.90 3.04
N ILE A 110 -10.28 5.69 4.10
CA ILE A 110 -10.88 5.27 5.35
C ILE A 110 -12.18 6.05 5.53
N VAL A 111 -13.30 5.33 5.65
CA VAL A 111 -14.62 5.93 5.85
C VAL A 111 -15.22 5.40 7.16
N PRO A 112 -15.68 6.27 8.09
CA PRO A 112 -16.32 5.82 9.31
C PRO A 112 -17.62 5.08 9.00
N THR A 113 -17.93 4.06 9.81
CA THR A 113 -19.19 3.31 9.79
C THR A 113 -19.79 3.24 11.20
N GLU A 114 -21.04 2.78 11.32
CA GLU A 114 -21.66 2.58 12.64
C GLU A 114 -20.92 1.56 13.52
N GLN A 115 -20.15 0.65 12.94
CA GLN A 115 -19.48 -0.44 13.64
C GLN A 115 -17.94 -0.29 13.67
N GLY A 116 -17.40 0.83 13.15
CA GLY A 116 -15.97 1.07 13.06
C GLY A 116 -15.60 1.86 11.82
N CYS A 117 -14.83 1.27 10.89
CA CYS A 117 -14.51 1.92 9.63
C CYS A 117 -14.48 0.95 8.45
N HIS A 118 -14.66 1.50 7.25
CA HIS A 118 -14.49 0.81 5.97
C HIS A 118 -13.19 1.29 5.33
N LEU A 119 -12.30 0.36 4.98
CA LEU A 119 -11.08 0.62 4.24
C LEU A 119 -11.24 0.20 2.78
N THR A 120 -10.96 1.13 1.87
CA THR A 120 -10.72 0.84 0.44
C THR A 120 -9.24 1.00 0.16
N TRP A 121 -8.60 -0.07 -0.30
CA TRP A 121 -7.20 -0.07 -0.75
C TRP A 121 -7.13 -0.29 -2.25
N VAL A 122 -6.44 0.61 -2.94
CA VAL A 122 -6.16 0.52 -4.37
C VAL A 122 -4.66 0.36 -4.56
N MET A 123 -4.24 -0.66 -5.29
CA MET A 123 -2.88 -0.80 -5.78
C MET A 123 -2.87 -0.60 -7.28
N ALA A 124 -2.06 0.33 -7.75
CA ALA A 124 -1.90 0.74 -9.14
C ALA A 124 -0.48 0.48 -9.61
N MET A 125 -0.30 -0.16 -10.77
CA MET A 125 1.02 -0.55 -11.26
C MET A 125 1.12 -0.44 -12.77
N GLN A 126 2.28 0.02 -13.23
CA GLN A 126 2.75 -0.08 -14.62
C GLN A 126 3.98 -0.98 -14.67
N PRO A 127 3.85 -2.22 -15.16
CA PRO A 127 5.00 -3.09 -15.36
C PRO A 127 5.89 -2.58 -16.49
N ASN A 128 7.20 -2.74 -16.34
CA ASN A 128 8.19 -2.38 -17.36
C ASN A 128 8.47 -3.54 -18.30
N GLY A 129 8.18 -3.35 -19.59
CA GLY A 129 8.42 -4.31 -20.65
C GLY A 129 7.30 -5.34 -20.86
N ALA A 130 7.32 -5.99 -22.03
CA ALA A 130 6.27 -6.92 -22.48
C ALA A 130 6.16 -8.17 -21.60
N ALA A 131 7.28 -8.72 -21.16
CA ALA A 131 7.31 -9.93 -20.33
C ALA A 131 6.67 -9.66 -18.95
N ALA A 132 6.98 -8.51 -18.31
CA ALA A 132 6.38 -8.12 -17.04
C ALA A 132 4.87 -7.86 -17.17
N ARG A 133 4.44 -7.24 -18.27
CA ARG A 133 3.01 -7.02 -18.58
C ARG A 133 2.26 -8.33 -18.77
N LEU A 134 2.85 -9.29 -19.51
CA LEU A 134 2.24 -10.60 -19.72
C LEU A 134 2.13 -11.38 -18.40
N GLY A 135 3.21 -11.38 -17.60
CA GLY A 135 3.22 -12.01 -16.29
C GLY A 135 2.17 -11.41 -15.35
N MET A 136 2.02 -10.08 -15.34
CA MET A 136 1.00 -9.39 -14.53
C MET A 136 -0.43 -9.74 -15.00
N ARG A 137 -0.67 -9.83 -16.32
CA ARG A 137 -1.98 -10.26 -16.85
C ARG A 137 -2.33 -11.68 -16.43
N ALA A 138 -1.39 -12.61 -16.58
CA ALA A 138 -1.58 -14.02 -16.20
C ALA A 138 -1.75 -14.17 -14.67
N GLY A 139 -0.98 -13.42 -13.88
CA GLY A 139 -1.01 -13.44 -12.42
C GLY A 139 -2.15 -12.65 -11.77
N ARG A 140 -2.94 -11.89 -12.54
CA ARG A 140 -3.96 -10.97 -12.01
C ARG A 140 -4.90 -11.60 -10.98
N PRO A 141 -5.50 -12.79 -11.20
CA PRO A 141 -6.42 -13.37 -10.21
C PRO A 141 -5.69 -13.78 -8.91
N VAL A 142 -4.45 -14.24 -9.01
CA VAL A 142 -3.63 -14.58 -7.84
C VAL A 142 -3.28 -13.32 -7.04
N MET A 143 -2.92 -12.24 -7.72
CA MET A 143 -2.62 -10.96 -7.09
C MET A 143 -3.85 -10.38 -6.38
N ALA A 144 -5.02 -10.38 -7.05
CA ALA A 144 -6.27 -9.92 -6.44
C ALA A 144 -6.63 -10.72 -5.17
N TRP A 145 -6.49 -12.04 -5.23
CA TRP A 145 -6.69 -12.90 -4.06
C TRP A 145 -5.70 -12.59 -2.93
N LEU A 146 -4.41 -12.38 -3.27
CA LEU A 146 -3.36 -12.08 -2.30
C LEU A 146 -3.63 -10.75 -1.58
N PHE A 147 -4.02 -9.71 -2.31
CA PHE A 147 -4.32 -8.40 -1.71
C PHE A 147 -5.55 -8.46 -0.80
N GLN A 148 -6.59 -9.17 -1.22
CA GLN A 148 -7.74 -9.39 -0.34
C GLN A 148 -7.37 -10.19 0.92
N ARG A 149 -6.44 -11.16 0.80
CA ARG A 149 -5.90 -11.90 1.94
C ARG A 149 -5.14 -10.98 2.91
N PHE A 150 -4.39 -9.99 2.41
CA PHE A 150 -3.71 -9.02 3.30
C PHE A 150 -4.72 -8.22 4.12
N LEU A 151 -5.83 -7.79 3.53
CA LEU A 151 -6.88 -7.09 4.27
C LEU A 151 -7.58 -7.99 5.31
N HIS A 152 -7.76 -9.28 5.03
CA HIS A 152 -8.23 -10.22 6.04
C HIS A 152 -7.22 -10.38 7.20
N ASN A 153 -5.92 -10.36 6.90
CA ASN A 153 -4.90 -10.38 7.95
C ASN A 153 -4.90 -9.07 8.76
N LEU A 154 -5.08 -7.92 8.09
CA LEU A 154 -5.23 -6.62 8.75
C LEU A 154 -6.39 -6.67 9.74
N ARG A 155 -7.57 -7.17 9.32
CA ARG A 155 -8.73 -7.32 10.21
C ARG A 155 -8.39 -8.19 11.42
N ARG A 156 -7.75 -9.33 11.22
CA ARG A 156 -7.35 -10.19 12.35
C ARG A 156 -6.34 -9.50 13.27
N TYR A 157 -5.40 -8.76 12.72
CA TYR A 157 -4.43 -7.98 13.47
C TYR A 157 -5.14 -6.93 14.34
N THR A 158 -6.04 -6.13 13.75
CA THR A 158 -6.78 -5.09 14.47
C THR A 158 -7.72 -5.68 15.51
N ASP A 159 -8.40 -6.78 15.22
CA ASP A 159 -9.27 -7.51 16.17
C ASP A 159 -8.51 -8.03 17.40
N GLN A 160 -7.20 -8.28 17.29
CA GLN A 160 -6.36 -8.75 18.40
C GLN A 160 -5.79 -7.62 19.24
N HIS A 161 -5.58 -6.43 18.66
CA HIS A 161 -4.86 -5.33 19.31
C HIS A 161 -5.77 -4.22 19.84
N TYR A 162 -7.01 -4.16 19.37
CA TYR A 162 -7.96 -3.06 19.68
C TYR A 162 -9.30 -3.55 20.27
N ARG A 163 -9.32 -4.73 20.87
CA ARG A 163 -10.48 -5.26 21.63
C ARG A 163 -10.48 -4.79 23.07
#